data_b091aa81468191fadc5d686da851db31
#
_entry.id   b091aa81468191fadc5d686da851db31
#
_cell.length_a   1.000
_cell.length_b   1.000
_cell.length_c   1.000
_cell.angle_alpha   90.00
_cell.angle_beta   90.00
_cell.angle_gamma   90.00
#
_symmetry.space_group_name_H-M   'P 1'
#
loop_
_entity.id
_entity.type
_entity.pdbx_description
1 polymer ?
#
loop_
_entity_poly.entity_id
_entity_poly.type
_entity_poly.pdbx_seq_one_letter_code
_entity_poly.pdbx_strand_id
1 'polypeptide(L)'
;MNIKKIKIDTLLEYPGNARKGNVGILVESLKVNGQYRPIIVQKSTNYVLAGNHLLKAANRLEWDEIDAVVIDVDDERALKIVLADNRTADLGEYDHDLLHSLLKELEDFAGTGYSIQDIDELEKLGGAPKEEKPEVDFSVALREENNYLILVFDDSVDWQAAIDTFGLKTVKAWDSKPNFQRLGLGRVIKGAPIVAKLNENR
;
A
#
# COMPACT_ATOMS: atom_id res chain seq x y z
N MET A 1 -0.61 -21.39 -15.03
CA MET A 1 -1.43 -20.41 -15.76
C MET A 1 -0.79 -20.18 -17.11
N ASN A 2 -1.59 -20.22 -18.21
CA ASN A 2 -1.04 -20.00 -19.56
C ASN A 2 -1.32 -18.56 -19.98
N ILE A 3 -0.28 -17.86 -20.39
CA ILE A 3 -0.37 -16.53 -20.99
C ILE A 3 -0.79 -16.71 -22.45
N LYS A 4 -1.75 -15.91 -22.91
CA LYS A 4 -2.25 -15.87 -24.29
C LYS A 4 -2.31 -14.44 -24.77
N LYS A 5 -2.05 -14.23 -26.06
CA LYS A 5 -2.36 -12.95 -26.72
C LYS A 5 -3.85 -12.89 -27.01
N ILE A 6 -4.50 -11.82 -26.59
CA ILE A 6 -5.93 -11.57 -26.78
C ILE A 6 -6.10 -10.24 -27.49
N LYS A 7 -7.00 -10.21 -28.45
CA LYS A 7 -7.35 -8.96 -29.14
C LYS A 7 -7.98 -7.98 -28.18
N ILE A 8 -7.48 -6.76 -28.18
CA ILE A 8 -7.90 -5.72 -27.22
C ILE A 8 -9.37 -5.33 -27.44
N ASP A 9 -9.85 -5.33 -28.67
CA ASP A 9 -11.24 -5.02 -29.03
C ASP A 9 -12.28 -6.00 -28.45
N THR A 10 -11.85 -7.20 -28.05
CA THR A 10 -12.70 -8.22 -27.41
C THR A 10 -12.77 -8.09 -25.89
N LEU A 11 -11.93 -7.23 -25.28
CA LEU A 11 -11.80 -7.08 -23.84
C LEU A 11 -12.64 -5.92 -23.33
N LEU A 12 -13.21 -6.11 -22.15
CA LEU A 12 -14.03 -5.11 -21.49
C LEU A 12 -13.41 -4.72 -20.14
N GLU A 13 -13.43 -3.43 -19.83
CA GLU A 13 -13.09 -2.99 -18.48
C GLU A 13 -14.09 -3.56 -17.47
N TYR A 14 -13.60 -3.89 -16.27
CA TYR A 14 -14.52 -4.34 -15.22
C TYR A 14 -15.48 -3.21 -14.84
N PRO A 15 -16.80 -3.43 -14.91
CA PRO A 15 -17.79 -2.38 -14.62
C PRO A 15 -17.70 -1.96 -13.14
N GLY A 16 -17.68 -0.66 -12.90
CA GLY A 16 -17.64 -0.13 -11.53
C GLY A 16 -16.27 -0.25 -10.82
N ASN A 17 -15.16 -0.46 -11.57
CA ASN A 17 -13.83 -0.39 -10.97
C ASN A 17 -13.58 0.99 -10.37
N ALA A 18 -13.49 1.03 -9.03
CA ALA A 18 -13.39 2.27 -8.26
C ALA A 18 -12.00 2.94 -8.37
N ARG A 19 -10.95 2.19 -8.79
CA ARG A 19 -9.59 2.71 -8.82
C ARG A 19 -9.36 3.64 -10.00
N LYS A 20 -8.81 4.83 -9.72
CA LYS A 20 -8.37 5.81 -10.72
C LYS A 20 -6.85 5.83 -10.74
N GLY A 21 -6.25 5.34 -11.84
CA GLY A 21 -4.79 5.32 -12.01
C GLY A 21 -4.33 6.34 -13.05
N ASN A 22 -3.04 6.66 -13.01
CA ASN A 22 -2.40 7.50 -14.03
C ASN A 22 -2.05 6.67 -15.27
N VAL A 23 -2.94 6.71 -16.26
CA VAL A 23 -2.74 5.97 -17.52
C VAL A 23 -1.55 6.52 -18.32
N GLY A 24 -1.19 7.80 -18.16
CA GLY A 24 -0.05 8.42 -18.85
C GLY A 24 1.28 7.77 -18.49
N ILE A 25 1.52 7.52 -17.22
CA ILE A 25 2.70 6.80 -16.72
C ILE A 25 2.77 5.39 -17.32
N LEU A 26 1.65 4.69 -17.39
CA LEU A 26 1.60 3.35 -17.97
C LEU A 26 1.85 3.36 -19.48
N VAL A 27 1.38 4.37 -20.20
CA VAL A 27 1.67 4.54 -21.64
C VAL A 27 3.17 4.70 -21.86
N GLU A 28 3.84 5.53 -21.06
CA GLU A 28 5.28 5.69 -21.13
C GLU A 28 6.01 4.40 -20.78
N SER A 29 5.62 3.75 -19.68
CA SER A 29 6.19 2.46 -19.27
C SER A 29 6.06 1.40 -20.36
N LEU A 30 4.89 1.28 -21.00
CA LEU A 30 4.69 0.30 -22.07
C LEU A 30 5.51 0.62 -23.33
N LYS A 31 5.76 1.90 -23.64
CA LYS A 31 6.61 2.30 -24.76
C LYS A 31 8.07 1.88 -24.56
N VAL A 32 8.58 2.05 -23.34
CA VAL A 32 9.97 1.79 -23.00
C VAL A 32 10.22 0.33 -22.70
N ASN A 33 9.39 -0.26 -21.84
CA ASN A 33 9.61 -1.60 -21.27
C ASN A 33 8.80 -2.71 -21.98
N GLY A 34 7.85 -2.34 -22.86
CA GLY A 34 6.87 -3.29 -23.38
C GLY A 34 5.93 -3.81 -22.27
N GLN A 35 5.21 -4.86 -22.59
CA GLN A 35 4.35 -5.53 -21.60
C GLN A 35 5.16 -6.56 -20.81
N TYR A 36 5.47 -6.27 -19.55
CA TYR A 36 6.23 -7.15 -18.64
C TYR A 36 5.36 -7.99 -17.71
N ARG A 37 4.04 -7.73 -17.65
CA ARG A 37 3.07 -8.54 -16.89
C ARG A 37 1.77 -8.70 -17.65
N PRO A 38 1.13 -9.89 -17.63
CA PRO A 38 -0.16 -10.09 -18.26
C PRO A 38 -1.29 -9.43 -17.46
N ILE A 39 -2.39 -9.11 -18.14
CA ILE A 39 -3.66 -8.79 -17.51
C ILE A 39 -4.41 -10.07 -17.12
N ILE A 40 -5.33 -9.98 -16.17
CA ILE A 40 -6.20 -11.09 -15.76
C ILE A 40 -7.60 -10.87 -16.31
N VAL A 41 -8.13 -11.86 -17.02
CA VAL A 41 -9.41 -11.78 -17.71
C VAL A 41 -10.35 -12.88 -17.22
N GLN A 42 -11.60 -12.53 -16.93
CA GLN A 42 -12.66 -13.50 -16.66
C GLN A 42 -13.12 -14.14 -17.97
N LYS A 43 -13.15 -15.47 -18.01
CA LYS A 43 -13.46 -16.23 -19.24
C LYS A 43 -14.91 -16.04 -19.74
N SER A 44 -15.87 -15.91 -18.83
CA SER A 44 -17.30 -15.85 -19.16
C SER A 44 -17.73 -14.51 -19.74
N THR A 45 -17.08 -13.40 -19.32
CA THR A 45 -17.51 -12.03 -19.62
C THR A 45 -16.51 -11.24 -20.44
N ASN A 46 -15.27 -11.72 -20.56
CA ASN A 46 -14.11 -10.96 -21.06
C ASN A 46 -13.80 -9.69 -20.25
N TYR A 47 -14.30 -9.57 -19.02
CA TYR A 47 -13.94 -8.47 -18.13
C TYR A 47 -12.50 -8.62 -17.64
N VAL A 48 -11.76 -7.50 -17.65
CA VAL A 48 -10.42 -7.43 -17.09
C VAL A 48 -10.53 -7.23 -15.58
N LEU A 49 -10.15 -8.25 -14.80
CA LEU A 49 -10.20 -8.25 -13.35
C LEU A 49 -8.98 -7.55 -12.71
N ALA A 50 -7.78 -7.69 -13.31
CA ALA A 50 -6.58 -6.99 -12.93
C ALA A 50 -5.87 -6.44 -14.17
N GLY A 51 -5.38 -5.20 -14.09
CA GLY A 51 -4.71 -4.53 -15.19
C GLY A 51 -5.62 -3.65 -16.06
N ASN A 52 -6.76 -3.16 -15.56
CA ASN A 52 -7.65 -2.26 -16.30
C ASN A 52 -6.93 -1.00 -16.83
N HIS A 53 -6.04 -0.41 -16.04
CA HIS A 53 -5.25 0.75 -16.51
C HIS A 53 -4.21 0.37 -17.56
N LEU A 54 -3.68 -0.86 -17.52
CA LEU A 54 -2.78 -1.40 -18.54
C LEU A 54 -3.53 -1.56 -19.87
N LEU A 55 -4.77 -2.10 -19.84
CA LEU A 55 -5.63 -2.17 -21.00
C LEU A 55 -5.89 -0.77 -21.60
N LYS A 56 -6.20 0.23 -20.76
CA LYS A 56 -6.37 1.62 -21.21
C LYS A 56 -5.12 2.18 -21.87
N ALA A 57 -3.94 1.88 -21.32
CA ALA A 57 -2.68 2.34 -21.86
C ALA A 57 -2.37 1.66 -23.21
N ALA A 58 -2.60 0.36 -23.32
CA ALA A 58 -2.44 -0.40 -24.56
C ALA A 58 -3.39 0.11 -25.66
N ASN A 59 -4.65 0.41 -25.31
CA ASN A 59 -5.61 1.05 -26.23
C ASN A 59 -5.11 2.42 -26.73
N ARG A 60 -4.52 3.25 -25.85
CA ARG A 60 -3.94 4.55 -26.26
C ARG A 60 -2.72 4.41 -27.16
N LEU A 61 -2.04 3.28 -27.08
CA LEU A 61 -0.91 2.92 -27.95
C LEU A 61 -1.33 2.21 -29.22
N GLU A 62 -2.65 2.04 -29.43
CA GLU A 62 -3.22 1.37 -30.60
C GLU A 62 -2.68 -0.05 -30.79
N TRP A 63 -2.45 -0.77 -29.67
CA TRP A 63 -2.07 -2.18 -29.76
C TRP A 63 -3.23 -3.04 -30.19
N ASP A 64 -2.97 -4.00 -31.09
CA ASP A 64 -3.99 -4.96 -31.54
C ASP A 64 -4.27 -6.04 -30.50
N GLU A 65 -3.21 -6.47 -29.78
CA GLU A 65 -3.26 -7.59 -28.85
C GLU A 65 -2.51 -7.27 -27.56
N ILE A 66 -2.92 -7.94 -26.48
CA ILE A 66 -2.30 -7.83 -25.16
C ILE A 66 -2.12 -9.22 -24.54
N ASP A 67 -1.03 -9.40 -23.79
CA ASP A 67 -0.80 -10.64 -23.06
C ASP A 67 -1.73 -10.74 -21.85
N ALA A 68 -2.46 -11.84 -21.76
CA ALA A 68 -3.46 -12.06 -20.73
C ALA A 68 -3.45 -13.49 -20.18
N VAL A 69 -3.86 -13.63 -18.94
CA VAL A 69 -4.22 -14.90 -18.31
C VAL A 69 -5.73 -14.95 -18.17
N VAL A 70 -6.36 -15.94 -18.82
CA VAL A 70 -7.80 -16.16 -18.72
C VAL A 70 -8.09 -17.13 -17.58
N ILE A 71 -8.96 -16.73 -16.67
CA ILE A 71 -9.39 -17.55 -15.55
C ILE A 71 -10.89 -17.84 -15.61
N ASP A 72 -11.27 -19.05 -15.22
CA ASP A 72 -12.66 -19.52 -15.17
C ASP A 72 -13.16 -19.37 -13.73
N VAL A 73 -13.84 -18.28 -13.46
CA VAL A 73 -14.37 -17.92 -12.13
C VAL A 73 -15.76 -17.32 -12.28
N ASP A 74 -16.60 -17.50 -11.27
CA ASP A 74 -17.91 -16.86 -11.17
C ASP A 74 -17.78 -15.35 -10.87
N ASP A 75 -18.90 -14.62 -10.91
CA ASP A 75 -18.93 -13.17 -10.77
C ASP A 75 -18.57 -12.73 -9.33
N GLU A 76 -18.94 -13.50 -8.31
CA GLU A 76 -18.58 -13.21 -6.92
C GLU A 76 -17.06 -13.27 -6.71
N ARG A 77 -16.43 -14.32 -7.23
CA ARG A 77 -14.98 -14.49 -7.16
C ARG A 77 -14.25 -13.45 -8.02
N ALA A 78 -14.80 -13.11 -9.18
CA ALA A 78 -14.28 -12.04 -10.03
C ALA A 78 -14.26 -10.70 -9.29
N LEU A 79 -15.35 -10.33 -8.62
CA LEU A 79 -15.43 -9.11 -7.80
C LEU A 79 -14.41 -9.13 -6.66
N LYS A 80 -14.26 -10.26 -5.94
CA LYS A 80 -13.25 -10.40 -4.87
C LYS A 80 -11.83 -10.19 -5.40
N ILE A 81 -11.51 -10.69 -6.60
CA ILE A 81 -10.20 -10.51 -7.23
C ILE A 81 -9.95 -9.02 -7.54
N VAL A 82 -10.92 -8.33 -8.15
CA VAL A 82 -10.80 -6.89 -8.43
C VAL A 82 -10.56 -6.07 -7.18
N LEU A 83 -11.31 -6.34 -6.11
CA LEU A 83 -11.16 -5.64 -4.84
C LEU A 83 -9.82 -5.94 -4.16
N ALA A 84 -9.38 -7.19 -4.20
CA ALA A 84 -8.09 -7.60 -3.62
C ALA A 84 -6.91 -6.99 -4.38
N ASP A 85 -6.92 -7.00 -5.72
CA ASP A 85 -5.87 -6.38 -6.55
C ASP A 85 -5.75 -4.89 -6.26
N ASN A 86 -6.87 -4.18 -6.18
CA ASN A 86 -6.88 -2.76 -5.80
C ASN A 86 -6.35 -2.54 -4.38
N ARG A 87 -6.81 -3.34 -3.41
CA ARG A 87 -6.47 -3.13 -1.99
C ARG A 87 -5.01 -3.44 -1.68
N THR A 88 -4.47 -4.53 -2.23
CA THR A 88 -3.07 -4.91 -2.01
C THR A 88 -2.09 -3.88 -2.56
N ALA A 89 -2.43 -3.24 -3.69
CA ALA A 89 -1.61 -2.17 -4.24
C ALA A 89 -1.61 -0.88 -3.37
N ASP A 90 -2.68 -0.65 -2.59
CA ASP A 90 -2.80 0.52 -1.71
C ASP A 90 -2.17 0.29 -0.32
N LEU A 91 -1.94 -0.97 0.06
CA LEU A 91 -1.33 -1.33 1.35
C LEU A 91 0.20 -1.44 1.29
N GLY A 92 0.79 -1.39 0.09
CA GLY A 92 2.23 -1.41 -0.07
C GLY A 92 2.87 -0.10 0.40
N GLU A 93 3.99 -0.21 1.10
CA GLU A 93 4.85 0.91 1.49
C GLU A 93 6.21 0.76 0.81
N TYR A 94 6.91 1.87 0.62
CA TYR A 94 8.26 1.87 0.07
C TYR A 94 9.28 2.09 1.19
N ASP A 95 10.35 1.31 1.14
CA ASP A 95 11.61 1.68 1.78
C ASP A 95 12.23 2.83 0.97
N HIS A 96 12.16 4.04 1.50
CA HIS A 96 12.57 5.25 0.79
C HIS A 96 14.07 5.29 0.51
N ASP A 97 14.91 4.77 1.42
CA ASP A 97 16.36 4.75 1.25
C ASP A 97 16.77 3.76 0.16
N LEU A 98 16.15 2.58 0.18
CA LEU A 98 16.36 1.58 -0.87
C LEU A 98 15.85 2.06 -2.22
N LEU A 99 14.64 2.65 -2.27
CA LEU A 99 14.07 3.21 -3.50
C LEU A 99 14.97 4.30 -4.09
N HIS A 100 15.47 5.21 -3.26
CA HIS A 100 16.40 6.26 -3.68
C HIS A 100 17.71 5.68 -4.25
N SER A 101 18.26 4.65 -3.58
CA SER A 101 19.46 3.96 -4.06
C SER A 101 19.25 3.32 -5.42
N LEU A 102 18.11 2.62 -5.62
CA LEU A 102 17.75 1.99 -6.89
C LEU A 102 17.57 3.02 -8.02
N LEU A 103 16.95 4.17 -7.72
CA LEU A 103 16.78 5.23 -8.72
C LEU A 103 18.12 5.85 -9.13
N LYS A 104 19.09 5.94 -8.23
CA LYS A 104 20.45 6.43 -8.54
C LYS A 104 21.28 5.48 -9.41
N GLU A 105 20.91 4.22 -9.52
CA GLU A 105 21.57 3.26 -10.43
C GLU A 105 21.14 3.41 -11.89
N LEU A 106 20.06 4.17 -12.15
CA LEU A 106 19.53 4.39 -13.49
C LEU A 106 20.20 5.57 -14.18
N GLU A 107 20.50 5.43 -15.46
CA GLU A 107 21.01 6.52 -16.30
C GLU A 107 19.88 7.52 -16.64
N ASP A 108 18.64 7.05 -16.80
CA ASP A 108 17.43 7.87 -16.98
C ASP A 108 16.22 7.21 -16.32
N PHE A 109 15.09 7.94 -16.20
CA PHE A 109 13.88 7.47 -15.56
C PHE A 109 12.75 7.12 -16.53
N ALA A 110 13.01 7.11 -17.84
CA ALA A 110 11.99 6.83 -18.84
C ALA A 110 11.35 5.45 -18.58
N GLY A 111 10.03 5.42 -18.58
CA GLY A 111 9.25 4.21 -18.34
C GLY A 111 9.17 3.71 -16.90
N THR A 112 9.82 4.37 -15.94
CA THR A 112 9.72 4.01 -14.51
C THR A 112 8.53 4.66 -13.83
N GLY A 113 8.09 5.81 -14.33
CA GLY A 113 7.08 6.65 -13.70
C GLY A 113 7.62 7.59 -12.63
N TYR A 114 8.93 7.56 -12.36
CA TYR A 114 9.63 8.50 -11.50
C TYR A 114 10.26 9.63 -12.30
N SER A 115 10.48 10.76 -11.64
CA SER A 115 11.12 11.96 -12.19
C SER A 115 12.29 12.41 -11.30
N ILE A 116 13.06 13.40 -11.76
CA ILE A 116 14.10 14.03 -10.95
C ILE A 116 13.50 14.67 -9.69
N GLN A 117 12.27 15.21 -9.78
CA GLN A 117 11.59 15.80 -8.62
C GLN A 117 11.29 14.76 -7.54
N ASP A 118 10.93 13.53 -7.94
CA ASP A 118 10.69 12.44 -6.97
C ASP A 118 11.97 12.08 -6.20
N ILE A 119 13.15 12.14 -6.86
CA ILE A 119 14.45 11.93 -6.19
C ILE A 119 14.71 13.05 -5.19
N ASP A 120 14.51 14.31 -5.62
CA ASP A 120 14.69 15.47 -4.73
C ASP A 120 13.76 15.37 -3.49
N GLU A 121 12.56 14.83 -3.68
CA GLU A 121 11.62 14.60 -2.58
C GLU A 121 12.07 13.44 -1.69
N LEU A 122 12.56 12.33 -2.25
CA LEU A 122 13.13 11.22 -1.51
C LEU A 122 14.39 11.63 -0.75
N GLU A 123 15.25 12.48 -1.33
CA GLU A 123 16.42 13.04 -0.64
C GLU A 123 16.02 13.91 0.55
N LYS A 124 14.95 14.68 0.43
CA LYS A 124 14.40 15.46 1.56
C LYS A 124 13.75 14.57 2.62
N LEU A 125 13.17 13.44 2.21
CA LEU A 125 12.58 12.45 3.12
C LEU A 125 13.64 11.54 3.73
N GLY A 126 14.70 11.18 2.97
CA GLY A 126 15.83 10.34 3.39
C GLY A 126 17.06 11.13 3.85
N GLY A 127 17.10 12.47 3.66
CA GLY A 127 18.23 13.33 3.94
C GLY A 127 18.48 13.56 5.43
N ALA A 128 19.57 13.03 5.91
CA ALA A 128 20.13 12.84 7.26
C ALA A 128 19.41 11.71 8.01
N PRO A 129 20.13 10.87 8.79
CA PRO A 129 19.43 10.06 9.76
C PRO A 129 18.54 11.04 10.53
N LYS A 130 17.24 11.04 10.24
CA LYS A 130 16.29 11.55 11.19
C LYS A 130 16.68 10.79 12.44
N GLU A 131 17.29 11.46 13.43
CA GLU A 131 17.08 11.01 14.78
C GLU A 131 15.61 10.65 14.77
N GLU A 132 15.32 9.34 14.79
CA GLU A 132 13.96 8.88 14.93
C GLU A 132 13.47 9.55 16.18
N LYS A 133 12.87 10.73 16.00
CA LYS A 133 12.13 11.32 17.11
C LYS A 133 11.09 10.28 17.38
N PRO A 134 11.18 9.56 18.49
CA PRO A 134 10.24 8.50 18.77
C PRO A 134 8.85 9.10 18.57
N GLU A 135 7.95 8.39 17.89
CA GLU A 135 6.57 8.83 17.59
C GLU A 135 5.86 9.42 18.82
N VAL A 136 6.38 9.08 19.98
CA VAL A 136 6.06 9.66 21.29
C VAL A 136 7.39 10.10 21.87
N ASP A 137 7.54 11.37 22.19
CA ASP A 137 8.67 11.86 22.99
C ASP A 137 8.52 11.32 24.43
N PHE A 138 9.03 10.11 24.63
CA PHE A 138 9.00 9.46 25.94
C PHE A 138 9.73 10.29 27.00
N SER A 139 10.68 11.13 26.59
CA SER A 139 11.46 11.96 27.53
C SER A 139 10.61 13.04 28.19
N VAL A 140 9.56 13.51 27.51
CA VAL A 140 8.63 14.51 28.05
C VAL A 140 7.50 13.88 28.86
N ALA A 141 7.14 12.61 28.55
CA ALA A 141 6.01 11.92 29.18
C ALA A 141 6.42 11.06 30.38
N LEU A 142 7.66 10.63 30.46
CA LEU A 142 8.16 9.80 31.56
C LEU A 142 8.57 10.67 32.76
N ARG A 143 7.90 10.46 33.86
CA ARG A 143 8.24 11.13 35.15
C ARG A 143 9.02 10.17 36.03
N GLU A 144 10.08 10.66 36.69
CA GLU A 144 10.91 9.83 37.59
C GLU A 144 10.11 9.17 38.74
N GLU A 145 8.97 9.76 39.09
CA GLU A 145 8.05 9.27 40.15
C GLU A 145 7.30 8.00 39.76
N ASN A 146 7.28 7.61 38.47
CA ASN A 146 6.51 6.51 37.97
C ASN A 146 7.39 5.32 37.51
N ASN A 147 6.89 4.12 37.66
CA ASN A 147 7.48 2.92 37.07
C ASN A 147 6.82 2.60 35.74
N TYR A 148 7.61 2.24 34.76
CA TYR A 148 7.16 1.99 33.39
C TYR A 148 7.53 0.57 32.96
N LEU A 149 6.63 -0.05 32.18
CA LEU A 149 6.90 -1.26 31.44
C LEU A 149 6.71 -0.93 29.95
N ILE A 150 7.73 -1.19 29.16
CA ILE A 150 7.69 -1.00 27.69
C ILE A 150 7.63 -2.36 27.03
N LEU A 151 6.63 -2.57 26.17
CA LEU A 151 6.48 -3.77 25.36
C LEU A 151 6.80 -3.40 23.90
N VAL A 152 7.67 -4.17 23.27
CA VAL A 152 8.04 -4.03 21.86
C VAL A 152 7.46 -5.21 21.11
N PHE A 153 6.83 -4.96 19.97
CA PHE A 153 6.21 -5.97 19.13
C PHE A 153 6.89 -5.91 17.76
N ASP A 154 7.50 -7.00 17.36
CA ASP A 154 8.27 -7.10 16.11
C ASP A 154 7.37 -7.42 14.90
N ASP A 155 6.14 -7.84 15.15
CA ASP A 155 5.18 -8.12 14.09
C ASP A 155 3.78 -7.56 14.34
N SER A 156 3.01 -7.45 13.25
CA SER A 156 1.66 -6.88 13.27
C SER A 156 0.60 -7.77 13.91
N VAL A 157 0.85 -9.09 14.00
CA VAL A 157 -0.10 -10.06 14.57
C VAL A 157 -0.10 -9.93 16.08
N ASP A 158 1.09 -9.95 16.69
CA ASP A 158 1.26 -9.75 18.12
C ASP A 158 0.81 -8.35 18.55
N TRP A 159 1.08 -7.32 17.70
CA TRP A 159 0.57 -5.98 17.95
C TRP A 159 -0.97 -5.92 17.93
N GLN A 160 -1.63 -6.58 16.98
CA GLN A 160 -3.10 -6.64 16.94
C GLN A 160 -3.67 -7.38 18.15
N ALA A 161 -3.05 -8.48 18.56
CA ALA A 161 -3.42 -9.22 19.77
C ALA A 161 -3.29 -8.33 21.02
N ALA A 162 -2.26 -7.49 21.10
CA ALA A 162 -2.07 -6.54 22.20
C ALA A 162 -3.17 -5.44 22.20
N ILE A 163 -3.54 -4.90 21.05
CA ILE A 163 -4.65 -3.94 20.91
C ILE A 163 -5.91 -4.52 21.53
N ASP A 164 -6.27 -5.74 21.16
CA ASP A 164 -7.49 -6.40 21.63
C ASP A 164 -7.40 -6.76 23.11
N THR A 165 -6.28 -7.33 23.55
CA THR A 165 -6.07 -7.77 24.92
C THR A 165 -6.07 -6.61 25.91
N PHE A 166 -5.39 -5.52 25.58
CA PHE A 166 -5.27 -4.35 26.45
C PHE A 166 -6.39 -3.32 26.22
N GLY A 167 -7.22 -3.52 25.20
CA GLY A 167 -8.31 -2.62 24.86
C GLY A 167 -7.82 -1.23 24.46
N LEU A 168 -6.75 -1.17 23.64
CA LEU A 168 -6.19 0.09 23.19
C LEU A 168 -7.19 0.81 22.30
N LYS A 169 -7.46 2.08 22.61
CA LYS A 169 -8.45 2.88 21.89
C LYS A 169 -7.75 3.90 21.00
N THR A 170 -8.38 4.19 19.87
CA THR A 170 -7.99 5.32 19.03
C THR A 170 -8.07 6.61 19.82
N VAL A 171 -6.99 7.38 19.84
CA VAL A 171 -6.90 8.67 20.50
C VAL A 171 -6.48 9.74 19.50
N LYS A 172 -6.87 10.98 19.78
CA LYS A 172 -6.44 12.13 18.99
C LYS A 172 -5.00 12.48 19.35
N ALA A 173 -4.14 12.61 18.32
CA ALA A 173 -2.77 13.06 18.56
C ALA A 173 -2.77 14.48 19.15
N TRP A 174 -1.87 14.75 20.08
CA TRP A 174 -1.78 16.04 20.78
C TRP A 174 -1.42 17.21 19.86
N ASP A 175 -0.72 16.94 18.75
CA ASP A 175 -0.31 17.91 17.73
C ASP A 175 -1.36 18.13 16.62
N SER A 176 -2.56 17.55 16.76
CA SER A 176 -3.63 17.67 15.79
C SER A 176 -4.08 19.13 15.65
N LYS A 177 -4.00 19.65 14.39
CA LYS A 177 -4.50 21.00 14.06
C LYS A 177 -6.02 21.00 13.95
N PRO A 178 -6.70 22.15 14.11
CA PRO A 178 -8.17 22.25 14.02
C PRO A 178 -8.77 21.65 12.75
N ASN A 179 -8.07 21.81 11.61
CA ASN A 179 -8.52 21.37 10.29
C ASN A 179 -7.92 20.02 9.84
N PHE A 180 -7.05 19.41 10.64
CA PHE A 180 -6.43 18.13 10.34
C PHE A 180 -6.20 17.35 11.63
N GLN A 181 -7.05 16.34 11.85
CA GLN A 181 -6.96 15.50 13.04
C GLN A 181 -6.20 14.22 12.69
N ARG A 182 -5.05 14.02 13.31
CA ARG A 182 -4.38 12.72 13.33
C ARG A 182 -5.03 11.87 14.41
N LEU A 183 -5.50 10.69 14.02
CA LEU A 183 -5.99 9.66 14.93
C LEU A 183 -4.95 8.54 14.97
N GLY A 184 -4.56 8.14 16.16
CA GLY A 184 -3.64 7.03 16.39
C GLY A 184 -4.12 6.19 17.58
N LEU A 185 -3.53 5.03 17.78
CA LEU A 185 -3.79 4.23 18.96
C LEU A 185 -3.06 4.82 20.17
N GLY A 186 -3.76 4.93 21.29
CA GLY A 186 -3.15 5.30 22.56
C GLY A 186 -2.22 4.18 23.02
N ARG A 187 -0.90 4.43 22.95
CA ARG A 187 0.13 3.45 23.31
C ARG A 187 0.54 3.51 24.78
N VAL A 188 0.02 4.50 25.52
CA VAL A 188 0.27 4.66 26.96
C VAL A 188 -1.04 4.40 27.70
N ILE A 189 -1.06 3.37 28.53
CA ILE A 189 -2.19 2.99 29.37
C ILE A 189 -1.76 2.89 30.83
N LYS A 190 -2.69 3.17 31.74
CA LYS A 190 -2.43 2.98 33.18
C LYS A 190 -2.32 1.50 33.50
N GLY A 191 -1.27 1.11 34.25
CA GLY A 191 -0.98 -0.28 34.57
C GLY A 191 -2.05 -0.97 35.44
N ALA A 192 -2.71 -0.26 36.33
CA ALA A 192 -3.67 -0.85 37.26
C ALA A 192 -4.82 -1.63 36.58
N PRO A 193 -5.46 -1.13 35.50
CA PRO A 193 -6.47 -1.91 34.78
C PRO A 193 -5.91 -3.17 34.09
N ILE A 194 -4.66 -3.18 33.67
CA ILE A 194 -4.01 -4.34 33.06
C ILE A 194 -3.79 -5.43 34.13
N VAL A 195 -3.26 -5.05 35.30
CA VAL A 195 -3.05 -5.99 36.40
C VAL A 195 -4.36 -6.60 36.86
N ALA A 196 -5.46 -5.82 36.90
CA ALA A 196 -6.79 -6.34 37.21
C ALA A 196 -7.23 -7.41 36.21
N LYS A 197 -7.14 -7.13 34.90
CA LYS A 197 -7.50 -8.09 33.83
C LYS A 197 -6.66 -9.36 33.87
N LEU A 198 -5.37 -9.28 34.16
CA LEU A 198 -4.49 -10.45 34.27
C LEU A 198 -4.86 -11.33 35.49
N ASN A 199 -5.39 -10.74 36.55
CA ASN A 199 -5.82 -11.45 37.74
C ASN A 199 -7.21 -12.10 37.57
N GLU A 200 -8.08 -11.57 36.72
CA GLU A 200 -9.40 -12.14 36.40
C GLU A 200 -9.29 -13.42 35.55
N ASN A 201 -8.18 -13.60 34.82
CA ASN A 201 -7.91 -14.75 33.96
C ASN A 201 -7.06 -15.86 34.65
N ARG A 202 -6.84 -15.77 35.94
CA ARG A 202 -6.22 -16.79 36.81
C ARG A 202 -7.24 -17.55 37.62
#